data_2a0d5fa17c05d2e60008d5b38ceea713
#
_entry.id   2a0d5fa17c05d2e60008d5b38ceea713
#
_cell.length_a   1.000
_cell.length_b   1.000
_cell.length_c   1.000
_cell.angle_alpha   90.00
_cell.angle_beta   90.00
_cell.angle_gamma   90.00
#
_symmetry.space_group_name_H-M   'P 1'
#
loop_
_entity.id
_entity.type
_entity.pdbx_description
1 polymer ?
#
loop_
_entity_poly.entity_id
_entity_poly.type
_entity_poly.pdbx_seq_one_letter_code
_entity_poly.pdbx_strand_id
1 'polypeptide(L)'
;DDNDVKDLYVITTARKRDTKEWEADMIPFLLSTNKDVNLYSNKVIVDSWNNIKKYENIKNAFFIFDEQRVVGSGTWVKAFLKITKDNEWILLSATPGDTWQDYIPVFIANGFYKNRTEFTREHIVYKRFSKFPQIDRYINTGRLIRLRNRILINMDFRRKTVSHHEDIYTKYDISTYKDTMRNRWNPYKDKPVETASELCYLLRRIVNSDDSRQVAVCELFEKHPKLIIFYNFDYELEILKEISYGDDVEIAEWNGHKHQPIPESTRWVYLVQYNAGCEGWNCVKTDTIIFYSQNYSYKVMAQAAGRTDRLNTPFSDLYYYHLKSRSGIDLAISKALDSKKKFNELRYVKWK
;
A
#
# COMPACT_ATOMS: atom_id res chain seq x y z
N ASP A 1 -6.75 -38.31 7.51
CA ASP A 1 -6.33 -39.26 6.44
C ASP A 1 -5.13 -38.65 5.72
N ASP A 2 -3.93 -39.19 5.98
CA ASP A 2 -2.63 -38.72 5.45
C ASP A 2 -2.47 -38.94 3.92
N ASN A 3 -3.52 -39.32 3.21
CA ASN A 3 -3.46 -39.69 1.81
C ASN A 3 -4.10 -38.72 0.82
N ASP A 4 -4.60 -37.58 1.26
CA ASP A 4 -5.24 -36.60 0.35
C ASP A 4 -4.28 -35.44 0.04
N VAL A 5 -3.12 -35.77 -0.56
CA VAL A 5 -2.16 -34.77 -1.00
C VAL A 5 -2.70 -34.04 -2.23
N LYS A 6 -3.00 -32.76 -2.06
CA LYS A 6 -3.55 -31.90 -3.11
C LYS A 6 -2.44 -31.18 -3.90
N ASP A 7 -2.72 -30.92 -5.14
CA ASP A 7 -1.91 -29.97 -5.91
C ASP A 7 -1.97 -28.57 -5.28
N LEU A 8 -0.83 -27.89 -5.21
CA LEU A 8 -0.68 -26.57 -4.63
C LEU A 8 -0.56 -25.49 -5.72
N TYR A 9 -1.38 -24.49 -5.62
CA TYR A 9 -1.34 -23.31 -6.49
C TYR A 9 -1.11 -22.06 -5.66
N VAL A 10 -0.01 -21.36 -5.92
CA VAL A 10 0.30 -20.06 -5.31
C VAL A 10 0.05 -18.96 -6.32
N ILE A 11 -0.92 -18.11 -6.05
CA ILE A 11 -1.25 -16.95 -6.87
C ILE A 11 -0.72 -15.69 -6.16
N THR A 12 0.30 -15.08 -6.74
CA THR A 12 1.05 -13.98 -6.12
C THR A 12 1.20 -12.79 -7.08
N THR A 13 2.06 -11.83 -6.76
CA THR A 13 2.40 -10.74 -7.69
C THR A 13 3.30 -11.24 -8.83
N ALA A 14 3.24 -10.60 -9.99
CA ALA A 14 4.11 -10.95 -11.12
C ALA A 14 5.59 -10.94 -10.72
N ARG A 15 6.00 -9.95 -9.92
CA ARG A 15 7.37 -9.84 -9.45
C ARG A 15 7.79 -11.01 -8.56
N LYS A 16 7.04 -11.35 -7.50
CA LYS A 16 7.39 -12.47 -6.62
C LYS A 16 7.50 -13.79 -7.39
N ARG A 17 6.65 -13.99 -8.41
CA ARG A 17 6.77 -15.10 -9.34
C ARG A 17 8.10 -15.04 -10.10
N ASP A 18 8.41 -13.89 -10.71
CA ASP A 18 9.58 -13.73 -11.58
C ASP A 18 10.91 -13.78 -10.81
N THR A 19 10.91 -13.31 -9.55
CA THR A 19 12.07 -13.40 -8.63
C THR A 19 12.16 -14.73 -7.88
N LYS A 20 11.17 -15.64 -8.07
CA LYS A 20 11.12 -16.96 -7.44
C LYS A 20 11.17 -16.93 -5.91
N GLU A 21 10.60 -15.88 -5.29
CA GLU A 21 10.58 -15.75 -3.82
C GLU A 21 9.84 -16.93 -3.17
N TRP A 22 8.71 -17.36 -3.74
CA TRP A 22 7.95 -18.49 -3.22
C TRP A 22 8.67 -19.82 -3.36
N GLU A 23 9.41 -20.03 -4.45
CA GLU A 23 10.23 -21.22 -4.62
C GLU A 23 11.32 -21.31 -3.55
N ALA A 24 11.94 -20.19 -3.17
CA ALA A 24 12.90 -20.13 -2.08
C ALA A 24 12.23 -20.42 -0.72
N ASP A 25 11.05 -19.82 -0.47
CA ASP A 25 10.31 -20.02 0.78
C ASP A 25 9.79 -21.46 0.97
N MET A 26 9.59 -22.21 -0.12
CA MET A 26 9.11 -23.60 -0.10
C MET A 26 10.22 -24.64 0.20
N ILE A 27 11.48 -24.31 0.02
CA ILE A 27 12.61 -25.25 0.23
C ILE A 27 12.58 -25.90 1.62
N PRO A 28 12.38 -25.19 2.73
CA PRO A 28 12.34 -25.79 4.06
C PRO A 28 11.19 -26.82 4.26
N PHE A 29 10.17 -26.72 3.41
CA PHE A 29 9.00 -27.63 3.43
C PHE A 29 9.14 -28.80 2.45
N LEU A 30 10.29 -28.95 1.81
CA LEU A 30 10.56 -29.97 0.79
C LEU A 30 9.57 -29.93 -0.38
N LEU A 31 9.11 -28.72 -0.73
CA LEU A 31 8.23 -28.44 -1.86
C LEU A 31 8.99 -27.76 -3.00
N SER A 32 8.68 -28.15 -4.24
CA SER A 32 9.28 -27.61 -5.45
C SER A 32 8.27 -27.50 -6.58
N THR A 33 8.49 -26.56 -7.49
CA THR A 33 7.75 -26.48 -8.77
C THR A 33 8.12 -27.64 -9.72
N ASN A 34 9.24 -28.34 -9.46
CA ASN A 34 9.52 -29.63 -10.08
C ASN A 34 8.86 -30.75 -9.28
N LYS A 35 7.79 -31.34 -9.80
CA LYS A 35 7.01 -32.38 -9.11
C LYS A 35 7.82 -33.64 -8.79
N ASP A 36 8.87 -33.92 -9.55
CA ASP A 36 9.67 -35.13 -9.40
C ASP A 36 10.53 -35.14 -8.12
N VAL A 37 10.69 -33.96 -7.50
CA VAL A 37 11.41 -33.84 -6.20
C VAL A 37 10.45 -33.64 -5.03
N ASN A 38 9.15 -33.55 -5.24
CA ASN A 38 8.15 -33.46 -4.19
C ASN A 38 7.88 -34.84 -3.58
N LEU A 39 7.85 -34.93 -2.26
CA LEU A 39 7.72 -36.18 -1.53
C LEU A 39 6.50 -37.02 -1.99
N TYR A 40 5.40 -36.37 -2.35
CA TYR A 40 4.14 -36.98 -2.77
C TYR A 40 3.87 -36.81 -4.27
N SER A 41 4.85 -36.39 -5.07
CA SER A 41 4.71 -36.12 -6.50
C SER A 41 3.56 -35.18 -6.85
N ASN A 42 3.11 -34.34 -5.89
CA ASN A 42 2.08 -33.35 -6.11
C ASN A 42 2.63 -32.17 -6.95
N LYS A 43 1.74 -31.57 -7.70
CA LYS A 43 2.07 -30.43 -8.53
C LYS A 43 2.08 -29.15 -7.68
N VAL A 44 3.14 -28.36 -7.82
CA VAL A 44 3.24 -27.04 -7.22
C VAL A 44 3.39 -26.01 -8.34
N ILE A 45 2.50 -25.04 -8.39
CA ILE A 45 2.54 -23.94 -9.38
C ILE A 45 2.57 -22.62 -8.64
N VAL A 46 3.50 -21.75 -9.05
CA VAL A 46 3.55 -20.35 -8.65
C VAL A 46 3.25 -19.48 -9.88
N ASP A 47 2.18 -18.70 -9.82
CA ASP A 47 1.81 -17.80 -10.95
C ASP A 47 1.26 -16.46 -10.43
N SER A 48 1.11 -15.50 -11.34
CA SER A 48 0.66 -14.17 -10.98
C SER A 48 -0.86 -14.00 -11.05
N TRP A 49 -1.38 -13.04 -10.28
CA TRP A 49 -2.78 -12.61 -10.35
C TRP A 49 -3.26 -12.31 -11.78
N ASN A 50 -2.37 -11.85 -12.67
CA ASN A 50 -2.70 -11.58 -14.08
C ASN A 50 -3.17 -12.84 -14.82
N ASN A 51 -2.69 -13.99 -14.38
CA ASN A 51 -2.95 -15.30 -14.99
C ASN A 51 -4.05 -16.10 -14.26
N ILE A 52 -4.67 -15.58 -13.20
CA ILE A 52 -5.61 -16.32 -12.34
C ILE A 52 -6.74 -17.02 -13.11
N LYS A 53 -7.17 -16.46 -14.25
CA LYS A 53 -8.20 -17.08 -15.09
C LYS A 53 -7.85 -18.49 -15.61
N LYS A 54 -6.56 -18.81 -15.76
CA LYS A 54 -6.13 -20.13 -16.23
C LYS A 54 -6.56 -21.26 -15.28
N TYR A 55 -6.83 -20.91 -14.03
CA TYR A 55 -7.08 -21.84 -12.94
C TYR A 55 -8.57 -21.96 -12.56
N GLU A 56 -9.47 -21.28 -13.26
CA GLU A 56 -10.92 -21.23 -12.93
C GLU A 56 -11.61 -22.62 -12.95
N ASN A 57 -11.06 -23.60 -13.64
CA ASN A 57 -11.62 -24.94 -13.78
C ASN A 57 -10.88 -26.00 -12.95
N ILE A 58 -9.89 -25.60 -12.16
CA ILE A 58 -9.19 -26.51 -11.26
C ILE A 58 -10.14 -26.88 -10.10
N LYS A 59 -10.10 -28.14 -9.70
CA LYS A 59 -10.90 -28.71 -8.60
C LYS A 59 -10.03 -29.57 -7.71
N ASN A 60 -10.44 -29.68 -6.45
CA ASN A 60 -9.78 -30.51 -5.44
C ASN A 60 -8.29 -30.21 -5.28
N ALA A 61 -7.94 -28.91 -5.31
CA ALA A 61 -6.59 -28.41 -5.09
C ALA A 61 -6.54 -27.47 -3.88
N PHE A 62 -5.34 -27.11 -3.45
CA PHE A 62 -5.13 -26.09 -2.43
C PHE A 62 -4.56 -24.82 -3.04
N PHE A 63 -5.18 -23.69 -2.76
CA PHE A 63 -4.75 -22.39 -3.26
C PHE A 63 -4.23 -21.48 -2.15
N ILE A 64 -3.07 -20.89 -2.36
CA ILE A 64 -2.54 -19.77 -1.58
C ILE A 64 -2.67 -18.52 -2.44
N PHE A 65 -3.51 -17.57 -2.01
CA PHE A 65 -3.64 -16.27 -2.62
C PHE A 65 -2.80 -15.26 -1.82
N ASP A 66 -1.66 -14.89 -2.35
CA ASP A 66 -0.72 -13.98 -1.70
C ASP A 66 -0.92 -12.54 -2.17
N GLU A 67 -0.79 -11.58 -1.26
CA GLU A 67 -1.03 -10.15 -1.51
C GLU A 67 -2.45 -9.86 -2.02
N GLN A 68 -3.43 -9.80 -1.12
CA GLN A 68 -4.85 -9.64 -1.46
C GLN A 68 -5.11 -8.59 -2.56
N ARG A 69 -5.62 -9.08 -3.70
CA ARG A 69 -6.00 -8.26 -4.87
C ARG A 69 -7.50 -8.34 -5.19
N VAL A 70 -8.24 -9.10 -4.41
CA VAL A 70 -9.66 -9.38 -4.66
C VAL A 70 -10.55 -8.32 -4.05
N VAL A 71 -10.53 -7.13 -4.64
CA VAL A 71 -11.41 -6.01 -4.29
C VAL A 71 -12.30 -5.63 -5.48
N GLY A 72 -13.47 -5.07 -5.20
CA GLY A 72 -14.40 -4.67 -6.26
C GLY A 72 -15.12 -5.85 -6.93
N SER A 73 -15.26 -5.82 -8.27
CA SER A 73 -16.03 -6.81 -9.08
C SER A 73 -15.33 -7.17 -10.39
N GLY A 74 -14.05 -6.89 -10.49
CA GLY A 74 -13.26 -7.12 -11.70
C GLY A 74 -13.03 -8.60 -12.03
N THR A 75 -12.25 -8.83 -13.09
CA THR A 75 -11.94 -10.15 -13.61
C THR A 75 -11.30 -11.07 -12.56
N TRP A 76 -10.37 -10.54 -11.75
CA TRP A 76 -9.71 -11.32 -10.71
C TRP A 76 -10.66 -11.80 -9.63
N VAL A 77 -11.62 -10.96 -9.23
CA VAL A 77 -12.66 -11.34 -8.26
C VAL A 77 -13.53 -12.47 -8.81
N LYS A 78 -13.92 -12.38 -10.09
CA LYS A 78 -14.74 -13.42 -10.73
C LYS A 78 -14.00 -14.76 -10.77
N ALA A 79 -12.73 -14.75 -11.16
CA ALA A 79 -11.88 -15.94 -11.17
C ALA A 79 -11.70 -16.51 -9.76
N PHE A 80 -11.34 -15.67 -8.79
CA PHE A 80 -11.23 -16.05 -7.38
C PHE A 80 -12.49 -16.75 -6.87
N LEU A 81 -13.68 -16.18 -7.09
CA LEU A 81 -14.93 -16.77 -6.63
C LEU A 81 -15.27 -18.11 -7.31
N LYS A 82 -14.81 -18.35 -8.53
CA LYS A 82 -14.96 -19.65 -9.19
C LYS A 82 -14.01 -20.68 -8.57
N ILE A 83 -12.74 -20.32 -8.40
CA ILE A 83 -11.71 -21.19 -7.85
C ILE A 83 -12.08 -21.62 -6.42
N THR A 84 -12.46 -20.67 -5.56
CA THR A 84 -12.75 -20.92 -4.14
C THR A 84 -13.97 -21.78 -3.90
N LYS A 85 -14.82 -21.99 -4.93
CA LYS A 85 -16.02 -22.82 -4.83
C LYS A 85 -15.71 -24.33 -4.72
N ASP A 86 -14.70 -24.79 -5.48
CA ASP A 86 -14.40 -26.21 -5.64
C ASP A 86 -13.00 -26.57 -5.10
N ASN A 87 -12.33 -25.66 -4.39
CA ASN A 87 -10.98 -25.84 -3.86
C ASN A 87 -10.84 -25.32 -2.42
N GLU A 88 -9.88 -25.85 -1.71
CA GLU A 88 -9.44 -25.29 -0.43
C GLU A 88 -8.52 -24.08 -0.68
N TRP A 89 -8.56 -23.12 0.21
CA TRP A 89 -7.77 -21.92 0.02
C TRP A 89 -7.48 -21.13 1.28
N ILE A 90 -6.37 -20.39 1.24
CA ILE A 90 -6.03 -19.34 2.18
C ILE A 90 -5.73 -18.04 1.42
N LEU A 91 -5.96 -16.92 2.07
CA LEU A 91 -5.65 -15.59 1.53
C LEU A 91 -4.71 -14.87 2.49
N LEU A 92 -3.51 -14.56 2.00
CA LEU A 92 -2.48 -13.86 2.77
C LEU A 92 -2.54 -12.37 2.47
N SER A 93 -2.54 -11.54 3.51
CA SER A 93 -2.48 -10.09 3.36
C SER A 93 -1.99 -9.42 4.64
N ALA A 94 -1.06 -8.49 4.51
CA ALA A 94 -0.70 -7.59 5.60
C ALA A 94 -1.79 -6.55 5.88
N THR A 95 -2.64 -6.27 4.88
CA THR A 95 -3.70 -5.24 4.93
C THR A 95 -4.97 -5.78 4.28
N PRO A 96 -5.79 -6.55 5.00
CA PRO A 96 -6.90 -7.31 4.43
C PRO A 96 -8.04 -6.44 3.87
N GLY A 97 -8.12 -5.16 4.19
CA GLY A 97 -9.09 -4.21 3.62
C GLY A 97 -9.22 -2.94 4.43
N ASP A 98 -9.39 -1.81 3.76
CA ASP A 98 -9.62 -0.48 4.37
C ASP A 98 -11.10 -0.21 4.62
N THR A 99 -11.98 -0.86 3.85
CA THR A 99 -13.43 -0.70 3.90
C THR A 99 -14.14 -2.04 3.91
N TRP A 100 -15.41 -2.07 4.35
CA TRP A 100 -16.21 -3.30 4.31
C TRP A 100 -16.45 -3.81 2.89
N GLN A 101 -16.39 -2.95 1.88
CA GLN A 101 -16.50 -3.38 0.48
C GLN A 101 -15.33 -4.28 0.05
N ASP A 102 -14.16 -4.11 0.64
CA ASP A 102 -12.97 -4.89 0.31
C ASP A 102 -13.11 -6.35 0.77
N TYR A 103 -13.94 -6.59 1.78
CA TYR A 103 -14.24 -7.94 2.29
C TYR A 103 -15.32 -8.69 1.51
N ILE A 104 -16.08 -8.02 0.62
CA ILE A 104 -17.23 -8.64 -0.06
C ILE A 104 -16.84 -9.94 -0.78
N PRO A 105 -15.78 -9.99 -1.61
CA PRO A 105 -15.40 -11.23 -2.30
C PRO A 105 -15.07 -12.37 -1.34
N VAL A 106 -14.34 -12.06 -0.27
CA VAL A 106 -13.95 -13.05 0.75
C VAL A 106 -15.16 -13.54 1.53
N PHE A 107 -16.11 -12.68 1.86
CA PHE A 107 -17.36 -13.07 2.52
C PHE A 107 -18.24 -13.95 1.62
N ILE A 108 -18.29 -13.67 0.32
CA ILE A 108 -19.00 -14.52 -0.64
C ILE A 108 -18.29 -15.89 -0.76
N ALA A 109 -16.97 -15.91 -0.89
CA ALA A 109 -16.19 -17.16 -0.97
C ALA A 109 -16.35 -18.05 0.27
N ASN A 110 -16.58 -17.46 1.45
CA ASN A 110 -16.88 -18.18 2.69
C ASN A 110 -18.38 -18.51 2.85
N GLY A 111 -19.23 -18.23 1.86
CA GLY A 111 -20.67 -18.55 1.89
C GLY A 111 -21.50 -17.67 2.81
N PHE A 112 -21.00 -16.54 3.31
CA PHE A 112 -21.76 -15.65 4.20
C PHE A 112 -22.82 -14.85 3.45
N TYR A 113 -22.62 -14.61 2.17
CA TYR A 113 -23.53 -13.93 1.24
C TYR A 113 -23.52 -14.65 -0.10
N LYS A 114 -24.67 -14.74 -0.75
CA LYS A 114 -24.81 -15.33 -2.09
C LYS A 114 -24.09 -14.50 -3.16
N ASN A 115 -24.15 -13.18 -3.02
CA ASN A 115 -23.57 -12.26 -3.99
C ASN A 115 -23.41 -10.84 -3.39
N ARG A 116 -22.77 -9.95 -4.17
CA ARG A 116 -22.57 -8.55 -3.80
C ARG A 116 -23.87 -7.79 -3.53
N THR A 117 -24.94 -8.08 -4.25
CA THR A 117 -26.25 -7.40 -4.10
C THR A 117 -26.85 -7.67 -2.73
N GLU A 118 -26.78 -8.92 -2.26
CA GLU A 118 -27.25 -9.28 -0.93
C GLU A 118 -26.49 -8.52 0.16
N PHE A 119 -25.17 -8.52 0.11
CA PHE A 119 -24.34 -7.73 1.02
C PHE A 119 -24.71 -6.23 0.99
N THR A 120 -24.83 -5.68 -0.21
CA THR A 120 -25.13 -4.26 -0.40
C THR A 120 -26.45 -3.89 0.23
N ARG A 121 -27.50 -4.70 0.01
CA ARG A 121 -28.84 -4.49 0.56
C ARG A 121 -28.84 -4.52 2.09
N GLU A 122 -28.06 -5.39 2.70
CA GLU A 122 -28.03 -5.55 4.14
C GLU A 122 -27.15 -4.53 4.87
N HIS A 123 -26.10 -4.00 4.21
CA HIS A 123 -25.07 -3.27 4.91
C HIS A 123 -24.70 -1.90 4.36
N ILE A 124 -25.18 -1.52 3.16
CA ILE A 124 -24.78 -0.25 2.54
C ILE A 124 -25.99 0.69 2.40
N VAL A 125 -25.82 1.90 2.93
CA VAL A 125 -26.73 3.01 2.68
C VAL A 125 -26.03 3.98 1.74
N TYR A 126 -26.69 4.30 0.62
CA TYR A 126 -26.18 5.25 -0.35
C TYR A 126 -26.73 6.65 -0.09
N LYS A 127 -25.98 7.67 -0.48
CA LYS A 127 -26.43 9.07 -0.46
C LYS A 127 -27.58 9.27 -1.44
N ARG A 128 -28.67 9.90 -0.98
CA ARG A 128 -29.90 10.08 -1.76
C ARG A 128 -29.78 10.97 -3.00
N PHE A 129 -28.89 11.96 -2.98
CA PHE A 129 -28.79 13.00 -4.01
C PHE A 129 -27.41 13.05 -4.68
N SER A 130 -26.72 11.93 -4.83
CA SER A 130 -25.46 11.89 -5.55
C SER A 130 -25.65 11.43 -7.00
N LYS A 131 -24.98 12.09 -7.94
CA LYS A 131 -25.01 11.75 -9.39
C LYS A 131 -24.59 10.30 -9.67
N PHE A 132 -23.72 9.74 -8.82
CA PHE A 132 -23.27 8.35 -8.86
C PHE A 132 -23.46 7.71 -7.48
N PRO A 133 -23.66 6.38 -7.40
CA PRO A 133 -23.81 5.70 -6.11
C PRO A 133 -22.60 5.96 -5.18
N GLN A 134 -22.78 6.79 -4.17
CA GLN A 134 -21.79 7.04 -3.12
C GLN A 134 -22.29 6.48 -1.81
N ILE A 135 -21.43 5.71 -1.13
CA ILE A 135 -21.76 5.17 0.19
C ILE A 135 -21.85 6.34 1.18
N ASP A 136 -22.99 6.43 1.84
CA ASP A 136 -23.18 7.33 2.99
C ASP A 136 -22.61 6.69 4.25
N ARG A 137 -23.09 5.49 4.57
CA ARG A 137 -22.67 4.73 5.75
C ARG A 137 -22.88 3.24 5.60
N TYR A 138 -22.22 2.48 6.46
CA TYR A 138 -22.50 1.07 6.66
C TYR A 138 -23.45 0.87 7.83
N ILE A 139 -24.37 -0.08 7.72
CA ILE A 139 -25.31 -0.51 8.76
C ILE A 139 -25.04 -1.96 9.15
N ASN A 140 -25.56 -2.39 10.28
CA ASN A 140 -25.35 -3.75 10.81
C ASN A 140 -23.87 -4.15 10.94
N THR A 141 -23.02 -3.17 11.24
CA THR A 141 -21.55 -3.35 11.29
C THR A 141 -21.11 -4.36 12.35
N GLY A 142 -21.88 -4.56 13.41
CA GLY A 142 -21.61 -5.60 14.40
C GLY A 142 -21.63 -7.01 13.82
N ARG A 143 -22.51 -7.29 12.81
CA ARG A 143 -22.48 -8.55 12.07
C ARG A 143 -21.21 -8.68 11.24
N LEU A 144 -20.82 -7.61 10.53
CA LEU A 144 -19.61 -7.60 9.70
C LEU A 144 -18.34 -7.84 10.54
N ILE A 145 -18.26 -7.24 11.72
CA ILE A 145 -17.14 -7.47 12.66
C ILE A 145 -17.09 -8.94 13.08
N ARG A 146 -18.21 -9.54 13.45
CA ARG A 146 -18.26 -10.97 13.83
C ARG A 146 -17.85 -11.89 12.69
N LEU A 147 -18.34 -11.64 11.47
CA LEU A 147 -17.99 -12.44 10.29
C LEU A 147 -16.50 -12.32 9.95
N ARG A 148 -15.96 -11.11 9.98
CA ARG A 148 -14.52 -10.89 9.78
C ARG A 148 -13.69 -11.66 10.83
N ASN A 149 -14.02 -11.52 12.10
CA ASN A 149 -13.28 -12.17 13.18
C ASN A 149 -13.35 -13.69 13.12
N ARG A 150 -14.37 -14.26 12.44
CA ARG A 150 -14.49 -15.71 12.24
C ARG A 150 -13.51 -16.26 11.21
N ILE A 151 -13.11 -15.44 10.23
CA ILE A 151 -12.27 -15.86 9.10
C ILE A 151 -10.87 -15.24 9.12
N LEU A 152 -10.68 -14.15 9.85
CA LEU A 152 -9.41 -13.45 9.95
C LEU A 152 -8.57 -14.05 11.08
N ILE A 153 -7.48 -14.68 10.71
CA ILE A 153 -6.47 -15.16 11.65
C ILE A 153 -5.37 -14.09 11.69
N ASN A 154 -5.23 -13.44 12.84
CA ASN A 154 -4.09 -12.58 13.09
C ASN A 154 -2.90 -13.46 13.46
N MET A 155 -1.82 -13.37 12.69
CA MET A 155 -0.59 -14.02 13.08
C MET A 155 0.10 -13.15 14.14
N ASP A 156 0.24 -13.68 15.35
CA ASP A 156 0.95 -13.03 16.47
C ASP A 156 2.48 -13.08 16.23
N PHE A 157 2.88 -12.52 15.09
CA PHE A 157 4.28 -12.37 14.79
C PHE A 157 4.78 -11.05 15.38
N ARG A 158 5.53 -11.12 16.47
CA ARG A 158 6.23 -9.97 17.03
C ARG A 158 7.60 -9.87 16.36
N ARG A 159 7.81 -8.78 15.66
CA ARG A 159 9.13 -8.46 15.12
C ARG A 159 10.08 -8.15 16.26
N LYS A 160 11.35 -8.48 16.07
CA LYS A 160 12.41 -8.15 17.04
C LYS A 160 12.82 -6.67 16.96
N THR A 161 12.38 -5.98 15.92
CA THR A 161 12.69 -4.58 15.65
C THR A 161 11.81 -3.64 16.47
N VAL A 162 12.39 -2.53 16.91
CA VAL A 162 11.69 -1.40 17.54
C VAL A 162 11.53 -0.30 16.50
N SER A 163 10.29 0.13 16.26
CA SER A 163 10.00 1.20 15.30
C SER A 163 9.86 2.53 16.01
N HIS A 164 10.67 3.50 15.62
CA HIS A 164 10.66 4.88 16.11
C HIS A 164 10.01 5.78 15.06
N HIS A 165 8.86 6.37 15.40
CA HIS A 165 8.16 7.29 14.52
C HIS A 165 8.29 8.71 15.06
N GLU A 166 8.78 9.64 14.22
CA GLU A 166 8.95 11.04 14.57
C GLU A 166 8.27 11.94 13.54
N ASP A 167 7.47 12.89 14.02
CA ASP A 167 6.84 13.93 13.20
C ASP A 167 7.70 15.18 13.19
N ILE A 168 8.25 15.54 12.03
CA ILE A 168 9.03 16.78 11.84
C ILE A 168 8.13 17.83 11.19
N TYR A 169 7.90 18.92 11.91
CA TYR A 169 7.04 19.99 11.44
C TYR A 169 7.82 21.04 10.65
N THR A 170 7.45 21.23 9.41
CA THR A 170 8.01 22.18 8.46
C THR A 170 7.11 23.39 8.28
N LYS A 171 7.67 24.49 7.76
CA LYS A 171 6.93 25.70 7.41
C LYS A 171 6.20 25.53 6.09
N TYR A 172 5.45 26.55 5.69
CA TYR A 172 4.82 26.69 4.37
C TYR A 172 4.35 28.12 4.16
N ASP A 173 4.17 28.55 2.93
CA ASP A 173 3.61 29.87 2.60
C ASP A 173 2.12 29.90 2.94
N ILE A 174 1.83 30.48 4.12
CA ILE A 174 0.48 30.61 4.66
C ILE A 174 -0.39 31.55 3.80
N SER A 175 0.21 32.60 3.21
CA SER A 175 -0.50 33.58 2.39
C SER A 175 -1.02 32.93 1.13
N THR A 176 -0.12 32.37 0.33
CA THR A 176 -0.46 31.68 -0.92
C THR A 176 -1.39 30.48 -0.67
N TYR A 177 -1.20 29.76 0.43
CA TYR A 177 -2.10 28.65 0.82
C TYR A 177 -3.53 29.14 1.07
N LYS A 178 -3.71 30.19 1.87
CA LYS A 178 -5.03 30.77 2.19
C LYS A 178 -5.71 31.36 0.95
N ASP A 179 -4.96 32.05 0.11
CA ASP A 179 -5.47 32.65 -1.11
C ASP A 179 -5.93 31.59 -2.11
N THR A 180 -5.12 30.56 -2.34
CA THR A 180 -5.49 29.42 -3.20
C THR A 180 -6.75 28.71 -2.66
N MET A 181 -6.83 28.50 -1.35
CA MET A 181 -7.99 27.85 -0.73
C MET A 181 -9.27 28.67 -0.84
N ARG A 182 -9.18 30.01 -0.69
CA ARG A 182 -10.32 30.93 -0.74
C ARG A 182 -10.77 31.21 -2.16
N ASN A 183 -9.82 31.62 -3.01
CA ASN A 183 -10.12 32.17 -4.32
C ASN A 183 -10.26 31.10 -5.40
N ARG A 184 -9.86 29.83 -5.11
CA ARG A 184 -9.88 28.74 -6.08
C ARG A 184 -9.09 29.08 -7.34
N TRP A 185 -7.95 29.73 -7.19
CA TRP A 185 -7.07 30.15 -8.27
C TRP A 185 -5.75 29.38 -8.22
N ASN A 186 -5.28 28.91 -9.38
CA ASN A 186 -4.02 28.18 -9.50
C ASN A 186 -2.87 29.18 -9.63
N PRO A 187 -2.00 29.36 -8.61
CA PRO A 187 -0.93 30.33 -8.63
C PRO A 187 0.22 29.99 -9.58
N TYR A 188 0.30 28.74 -10.07
CA TYR A 188 1.35 28.28 -10.98
C TYR A 188 0.96 28.36 -12.45
N LYS A 189 -0.34 28.39 -12.78
CA LYS A 189 -0.86 28.39 -14.15
C LYS A 189 -1.77 29.58 -14.45
N ASP A 190 -1.95 30.48 -13.50
CA ASP A 190 -2.79 31.68 -13.60
C ASP A 190 -4.19 31.40 -14.18
N LYS A 191 -4.88 30.41 -13.61
CA LYS A 191 -6.22 29.99 -14.05
C LYS A 191 -7.10 29.54 -12.87
N PRO A 192 -8.45 29.52 -13.04
CA PRO A 192 -9.35 28.95 -12.04
C PRO A 192 -9.06 27.48 -11.78
N VAL A 193 -9.24 27.03 -10.53
CA VAL A 193 -9.21 25.64 -10.11
C VAL A 193 -10.54 24.96 -10.43
N GLU A 194 -10.51 23.89 -11.20
CA GLU A 194 -11.72 23.24 -11.71
C GLU A 194 -12.23 22.08 -10.84
N THR A 195 -11.33 21.42 -10.10
CA THR A 195 -11.69 20.21 -9.35
C THR A 195 -11.13 20.22 -7.92
N ALA A 196 -11.78 19.43 -7.05
CA ALA A 196 -11.31 19.24 -5.68
C ALA A 196 -9.90 18.61 -5.63
N SER A 197 -9.62 17.69 -6.55
CA SER A 197 -8.31 17.03 -6.64
C SER A 197 -7.22 17.99 -7.08
N GLU A 198 -7.50 18.87 -8.04
CA GLU A 198 -6.58 19.94 -8.44
C GLU A 198 -6.30 20.88 -7.27
N LEU A 199 -7.34 21.29 -6.53
CA LEU A 199 -7.14 22.12 -5.35
C LEU A 199 -6.26 21.46 -4.30
N CYS A 200 -6.55 20.21 -3.94
CA CYS A 200 -5.75 19.48 -2.97
C CYS A 200 -4.30 19.31 -3.45
N TYR A 201 -4.09 19.04 -4.74
CA TYR A 201 -2.75 18.98 -5.33
C TYR A 201 -2.00 20.30 -5.19
N LEU A 202 -2.64 21.44 -5.49
CA LEU A 202 -2.02 22.77 -5.38
C LEU A 202 -1.69 23.12 -3.93
N LEU A 203 -2.61 22.85 -3.00
CA LEU A 203 -2.38 23.07 -1.58
C LEU A 203 -1.20 22.24 -1.07
N ARG A 204 -1.09 20.99 -1.51
CA ARG A 204 0.06 20.16 -1.20
C ARG A 204 1.35 20.66 -1.85
N ARG A 205 1.28 21.16 -3.10
CA ARG A 205 2.44 21.72 -3.77
C ARG A 205 2.98 22.93 -3.01
N ILE A 206 2.12 23.85 -2.59
CA ILE A 206 2.53 25.01 -1.77
C ILE A 206 3.22 24.56 -0.46
N VAL A 207 2.65 23.56 0.20
CA VAL A 207 3.17 23.06 1.48
C VAL A 207 4.47 22.27 1.32
N ASN A 208 4.53 21.39 0.33
CA ASN A 208 5.64 20.45 0.18
C ASN A 208 6.85 21.06 -0.57
N SER A 209 6.68 22.23 -1.20
CA SER A 209 7.78 22.93 -1.88
C SER A 209 8.49 23.96 -0.99
N ASP A 210 8.12 24.05 0.30
CA ASP A 210 8.81 24.96 1.22
C ASP A 210 10.22 24.47 1.54
N ASP A 211 11.21 25.37 1.52
CA ASP A 211 12.62 25.07 1.71
C ASP A 211 12.91 24.41 3.06
N SER A 212 12.06 24.66 4.07
CA SER A 212 12.22 24.00 5.38
C SER A 212 12.10 22.48 5.32
N ARG A 213 11.43 21.90 4.30
CA ARG A 213 11.42 20.44 4.08
C ARG A 213 12.75 19.95 3.55
N GLN A 214 13.38 20.70 2.65
CA GLN A 214 14.69 20.38 2.11
C GLN A 214 15.73 20.42 3.24
N VAL A 215 15.70 21.47 4.07
CA VAL A 215 16.56 21.60 5.25
C VAL A 215 16.39 20.40 6.18
N ALA A 216 15.15 20.00 6.47
CA ALA A 216 14.88 18.83 7.32
C ALA A 216 15.46 17.53 6.71
N VAL A 217 15.37 17.35 5.39
CA VAL A 217 15.99 16.19 4.71
C VAL A 217 17.51 16.22 4.85
N CYS A 218 18.15 17.38 4.66
CA CYS A 218 19.60 17.54 4.85
C CYS A 218 20.04 17.19 6.29
N GLU A 219 19.35 17.74 7.29
CA GLU A 219 19.62 17.47 8.71
C GLU A 219 19.49 15.98 9.07
N LEU A 220 18.50 15.30 8.47
CA LEU A 220 18.33 13.85 8.65
C LEU A 220 19.41 13.06 7.92
N PHE A 221 19.83 13.50 6.73
CA PHE A 221 20.88 12.85 5.97
C PHE A 221 22.24 12.90 6.68
N GLU A 222 22.54 14.00 7.37
CA GLU A 222 23.75 14.08 8.19
C GLU A 222 23.74 13.10 9.37
N LYS A 223 22.57 12.78 9.91
CA LYS A 223 22.40 11.78 10.98
C LYS A 223 22.40 10.35 10.47
N HIS A 224 21.82 10.14 9.30
CA HIS A 224 21.58 8.84 8.69
C HIS A 224 22.10 8.84 7.25
N PRO A 225 23.33 8.40 6.98
CA PRO A 225 23.97 8.54 5.67
C PRO A 225 23.36 7.64 4.58
N LYS A 226 22.38 6.82 4.92
CA LYS A 226 21.65 5.94 4.00
C LYS A 226 20.16 6.14 4.21
N LEU A 227 19.49 6.81 3.28
CA LEU A 227 18.09 7.17 3.38
C LEU A 227 17.24 6.57 2.27
N ILE A 228 16.07 6.09 2.62
CA ILE A 228 14.95 5.92 1.69
C ILE A 228 14.00 7.09 1.89
N ILE A 229 13.66 7.80 0.81
CA ILE A 229 12.72 8.92 0.85
C ILE A 229 11.50 8.58 0.00
N PHE A 230 10.34 8.42 0.64
CA PHE A 230 9.08 8.23 -0.05
C PHE A 230 8.44 9.56 -0.40
N TYR A 231 7.99 9.69 -1.66
CA TYR A 231 7.32 10.87 -2.18
C TYR A 231 6.07 10.51 -3.01
N ASN A 232 5.16 11.48 -3.22
CA ASN A 232 3.94 11.27 -4.00
C ASN A 232 4.00 11.81 -5.43
N PHE A 233 4.56 13.00 -5.65
CA PHE A 233 4.41 13.78 -6.89
C PHE A 233 5.74 14.05 -7.57
N ASP A 234 5.73 14.22 -8.88
CA ASP A 234 6.94 14.47 -9.67
C ASP A 234 7.64 15.78 -9.26
N TYR A 235 6.90 16.83 -8.89
CA TYR A 235 7.53 18.06 -8.38
C TYR A 235 8.29 17.83 -7.05
N GLU A 236 7.88 16.86 -6.22
CA GLU A 236 8.62 16.49 -5.02
C GLU A 236 9.93 15.78 -5.38
N LEU A 237 9.90 14.94 -6.42
CA LEU A 237 11.11 14.30 -6.95
C LEU A 237 12.10 15.35 -7.48
N GLU A 238 11.63 16.34 -8.23
CA GLU A 238 12.47 17.43 -8.74
C GLU A 238 13.14 18.16 -7.58
N ILE A 239 12.38 18.59 -6.58
CA ILE A 239 12.91 19.24 -5.37
C ILE A 239 13.94 18.36 -4.65
N LEU A 240 13.64 17.07 -4.48
CA LEU A 240 14.55 16.16 -3.79
C LEU A 240 15.86 15.94 -4.54
N LYS A 241 15.87 16.03 -5.87
CA LYS A 241 17.08 15.96 -6.69
C LYS A 241 17.91 17.23 -6.68
N GLU A 242 17.27 18.38 -6.45
CA GLU A 242 17.96 19.67 -6.33
C GLU A 242 18.70 19.84 -5.00
N ILE A 243 18.41 19.00 -4.00
CA ILE A 243 19.12 19.01 -2.72
C ILE A 243 20.58 18.61 -2.93
N SER A 244 21.49 19.43 -2.44
CA SER A 244 22.93 19.12 -2.40
C SER A 244 23.23 18.15 -1.24
N TYR A 245 23.33 16.85 -1.52
CA TYR A 245 23.69 15.84 -0.53
C TYR A 245 25.20 15.66 -0.34
N GLY A 246 26.02 16.25 -1.23
CA GLY A 246 27.47 16.10 -1.30
C GLY A 246 27.91 15.29 -2.52
N ASP A 247 29.18 15.49 -2.94
CA ASP A 247 29.71 14.89 -4.17
C ASP A 247 29.94 13.36 -4.07
N ASP A 248 30.03 12.84 -2.86
CA ASP A 248 30.26 11.42 -2.55
C ASP A 248 28.97 10.61 -2.36
N VAL A 249 27.79 11.22 -2.62
CA VAL A 249 26.50 10.61 -2.36
C VAL A 249 25.91 10.03 -3.63
N GLU A 250 25.60 8.73 -3.60
CA GLU A 250 24.90 8.06 -4.67
C GLU A 250 23.38 8.28 -4.55
N ILE A 251 22.74 8.79 -5.61
CA ILE A 251 21.29 8.99 -5.67
C ILE A 251 20.70 8.04 -6.68
N ALA A 252 19.69 7.27 -6.28
CA ALA A 252 18.98 6.38 -7.16
C ALA A 252 17.44 6.53 -6.99
N GLU A 253 16.67 6.10 -8.00
CA GLU A 253 15.24 6.31 -8.10
C GLU A 253 14.48 5.00 -8.33
N TRP A 254 13.31 4.91 -7.68
CA TRP A 254 12.30 3.90 -7.97
C TRP A 254 10.93 4.57 -8.15
N ASN A 255 10.49 4.67 -9.39
CA ASN A 255 9.22 5.31 -9.76
C ASN A 255 8.60 4.62 -11.00
N GLY A 256 7.53 5.17 -11.54
CA GLY A 256 6.85 4.63 -12.71
C GLY A 256 7.69 4.54 -14.00
N HIS A 257 8.82 5.24 -14.05
CA HIS A 257 9.69 5.35 -15.24
C HIS A 257 11.07 4.73 -15.03
N LYS A 258 11.58 4.74 -13.81
CA LYS A 258 12.90 4.24 -13.45
C LYS A 258 12.82 3.24 -12.31
N HIS A 259 13.53 2.13 -12.46
CA HIS A 259 13.64 1.07 -11.46
C HIS A 259 15.12 0.77 -11.20
N GLN A 260 15.84 1.74 -10.64
CA GLN A 260 17.24 1.56 -10.34
C GLN A 260 17.43 0.65 -9.12
N PRO A 261 18.52 -0.12 -9.03
CA PRO A 261 18.84 -0.91 -7.85
C PRO A 261 19.09 -0.02 -6.64
N ILE A 262 18.96 -0.58 -5.45
CA ILE A 262 19.34 0.10 -4.21
C ILE A 262 20.85 0.31 -4.21
N PRO A 263 21.34 1.53 -3.95
CA PRO A 263 22.77 1.83 -3.95
C PRO A 263 23.59 0.96 -3.00
N GLU A 264 24.87 0.76 -3.34
CA GLU A 264 25.82 -0.04 -2.56
C GLU A 264 26.83 0.82 -1.78
N SER A 265 26.95 2.11 -2.12
CA SER A 265 27.88 3.04 -1.50
C SER A 265 27.65 3.22 0.01
N THR A 266 28.59 3.86 0.68
CA THR A 266 28.51 4.15 2.12
C THR A 266 27.53 5.27 2.44
N ARG A 267 27.31 6.19 1.48
CA ARG A 267 26.37 7.31 1.59
C ARG A 267 25.46 7.34 0.37
N TRP A 268 24.17 7.28 0.58
CA TRP A 268 23.22 7.27 -0.51
C TRP A 268 21.80 7.73 -0.13
N VAL A 269 21.07 8.17 -1.14
CA VAL A 269 19.64 8.51 -1.05
C VAL A 269 18.87 7.72 -2.10
N TYR A 270 17.86 7.01 -1.68
CA TYR A 270 16.96 6.26 -2.56
C TYR A 270 15.58 6.91 -2.60
N LEU A 271 15.26 7.53 -3.73
CA LEU A 271 14.02 8.27 -3.95
C LEU A 271 12.95 7.33 -4.49
N VAL A 272 11.89 7.11 -3.72
CA VAL A 272 10.88 6.10 -4.01
C VAL A 272 9.49 6.72 -4.11
N GLN A 273 8.86 6.61 -5.29
CA GLN A 273 7.47 7.03 -5.46
C GLN A 273 6.53 6.00 -4.83
N TYR A 274 5.58 6.44 -3.99
CA TYR A 274 4.66 5.54 -3.28
C TYR A 274 3.95 4.55 -4.21
N ASN A 275 3.40 5.01 -5.34
CA ASN A 275 2.61 4.18 -6.23
C ASN A 275 3.44 3.06 -6.90
N ALA A 276 4.73 3.28 -7.10
CA ALA A 276 5.64 2.29 -7.70
C ALA A 276 6.38 1.47 -6.64
N GLY A 277 6.65 2.06 -5.47
CA GLY A 277 7.56 1.51 -4.49
C GLY A 277 6.94 0.94 -3.23
N CYS A 278 5.61 1.04 -3.03
CA CYS A 278 4.97 0.38 -1.90
C CYS A 278 4.86 -1.14 -2.08
N GLU A 279 5.16 -1.67 -3.27
CA GLU A 279 5.14 -3.10 -3.56
C GLU A 279 6.43 -3.54 -4.27
N GLY A 280 6.83 -4.76 -3.98
CA GLY A 280 7.73 -5.50 -4.85
C GLY A 280 9.23 -5.33 -4.62
N TRP A 281 9.74 -4.64 -3.59
CA TRP A 281 11.16 -4.63 -3.21
C TRP A 281 11.33 -4.55 -1.69
N ASN A 282 12.49 -4.88 -1.21
CA ASN A 282 12.85 -4.85 0.21
C ASN A 282 14.23 -4.19 0.34
N CYS A 283 14.43 -3.47 1.41
CA CYS A 283 15.73 -2.91 1.72
C CYS A 283 16.12 -3.22 3.16
N VAL A 284 17.19 -3.97 3.32
CA VAL A 284 17.81 -4.26 4.61
C VAL A 284 19.18 -3.58 4.75
N LYS A 285 19.44 -2.55 3.92
CA LYS A 285 20.72 -1.81 3.90
C LYS A 285 20.67 -0.51 4.68
N THR A 286 19.48 -0.09 5.11
CA THR A 286 19.25 1.06 5.97
C THR A 286 18.16 0.78 6.98
N ASP A 287 18.23 1.43 8.11
CA ASP A 287 17.23 1.46 9.17
C ASP A 287 16.28 2.66 9.06
N THR A 288 16.47 3.57 8.08
CA THR A 288 15.85 4.89 8.08
C THR A 288 15.02 5.16 6.84
N ILE A 289 13.77 5.56 7.06
CA ILE A 289 12.83 6.03 6.03
C ILE A 289 12.36 7.44 6.36
N ILE A 290 12.39 8.32 5.36
CA ILE A 290 11.72 9.62 5.38
C ILE A 290 10.45 9.56 4.53
N PHE A 291 9.32 9.91 5.11
CA PHE A 291 8.09 10.20 4.40
C PHE A 291 8.06 11.71 4.10
N TYR A 292 8.54 12.10 2.91
CA TYR A 292 8.64 13.52 2.51
C TYR A 292 7.28 14.22 2.51
N SER A 293 6.26 13.48 2.10
CA SER A 293 4.86 13.89 2.24
C SER A 293 3.99 12.67 2.54
N GLN A 294 2.86 12.86 3.23
CA GLN A 294 1.96 11.77 3.56
C GLN A 294 1.17 11.28 2.33
N ASN A 295 1.02 9.96 2.16
CA ASN A 295 0.06 9.42 1.21
C ASN A 295 -1.36 9.45 1.79
N TYR A 296 -2.39 9.46 0.94
CA TYR A 296 -3.80 9.47 1.37
C TYR A 296 -4.29 8.14 1.95
N SER A 297 -3.55 7.06 1.72
CA SER A 297 -3.92 5.70 2.12
C SER A 297 -3.05 5.20 3.27
N TYR A 298 -3.67 4.81 4.37
CA TYR A 298 -3.00 4.15 5.48
C TYR A 298 -2.28 2.87 5.01
N LYS A 299 -2.93 2.09 4.13
CA LYS A 299 -2.36 0.87 3.55
C LYS A 299 -1.03 1.13 2.86
N VAL A 300 -0.98 2.16 2.02
CA VAL A 300 0.24 2.55 1.28
C VAL A 300 1.34 2.98 2.24
N MET A 301 1.02 3.79 3.26
CA MET A 301 1.99 4.20 4.29
C MET A 301 2.54 3.00 5.07
N ALA A 302 1.67 2.09 5.50
CA ALA A 302 2.07 0.88 6.23
C ALA A 302 2.95 -0.06 5.37
N GLN A 303 2.62 -0.21 4.10
CA GLN A 303 3.43 -1.00 3.16
C GLN A 303 4.79 -0.37 2.89
N ALA A 304 4.85 0.96 2.76
CA ALA A 304 6.11 1.69 2.60
C ALA A 304 7.01 1.53 3.84
N ALA A 305 6.48 1.67 5.05
CA ALA A 305 7.21 1.43 6.29
C ALA A 305 7.75 -0.02 6.36
N GLY A 306 6.96 -1.00 5.92
CA GLY A 306 7.35 -2.41 5.90
C GLY A 306 8.49 -2.76 4.94
N ARG A 307 9.06 -1.81 4.16
CA ARG A 307 10.16 -2.10 3.23
C ARG A 307 11.50 -2.34 3.91
N THR A 308 11.73 -1.72 5.06
CA THR A 308 12.94 -1.93 5.89
C THR A 308 12.71 -2.92 7.02
N ASP A 309 11.47 -3.03 7.49
CA ASP A 309 11.09 -3.92 8.58
C ASP A 309 10.86 -5.35 8.06
N ARG A 310 11.94 -6.09 7.88
CA ARG A 310 11.98 -7.47 7.36
C ARG A 310 12.55 -8.45 8.37
N LEU A 311 12.21 -9.74 8.22
CA LEU A 311 12.71 -10.81 9.09
C LEU A 311 14.23 -10.90 9.14
N ASN A 312 14.87 -10.59 8.00
CA ASN A 312 16.31 -10.64 7.82
C ASN A 312 17.00 -9.28 7.94
N THR A 313 16.31 -8.26 8.48
CA THR A 313 16.98 -6.96 8.74
C THR A 313 18.04 -7.14 9.82
N PRO A 314 19.24 -6.55 9.63
CA PRO A 314 20.30 -6.58 10.64
C PRO A 314 20.08 -5.56 11.75
N PHE A 315 19.09 -4.66 11.63
CA PHE A 315 18.84 -3.56 12.55
C PHE A 315 17.88 -3.97 13.66
N SER A 316 18.14 -3.54 14.89
CA SER A 316 17.24 -3.65 16.04
C SER A 316 16.23 -2.50 16.11
N ASP A 317 16.64 -1.33 15.62
CA ASP A 317 15.88 -0.10 15.65
C ASP A 317 15.66 0.42 14.23
N LEU A 318 14.43 0.86 13.94
CA LEU A 318 14.04 1.41 12.65
C LEU A 318 13.44 2.79 12.85
N TYR A 319 13.89 3.75 12.04
CA TYR A 319 13.54 5.16 12.16
C TYR A 319 12.65 5.61 11.01
N TYR A 320 11.51 6.18 11.35
CA TYR A 320 10.49 6.65 10.40
C TYR A 320 10.19 8.12 10.65
N TYR A 321 10.71 9.00 9.79
CA TYR A 321 10.52 10.43 9.89
C TYR A 321 9.38 10.89 8.98
N HIS A 322 8.38 11.55 9.55
CA HIS A 322 7.24 12.06 8.80
C HIS A 322 7.33 13.57 8.68
N LEU A 323 7.65 14.09 7.49
CA LEU A 323 7.65 15.53 7.27
C LEU A 323 6.20 16.01 7.11
N LYS A 324 5.79 16.89 7.99
CA LYS A 324 4.44 17.42 8.09
C LYS A 324 4.48 18.94 8.25
N SER A 325 3.38 19.60 7.95
CA SER A 325 3.17 20.99 8.31
C SER A 325 1.94 21.14 9.20
N ARG A 326 1.75 22.32 9.75
CA ARG A 326 0.50 22.66 10.47
C ARG A 326 -0.57 23.21 9.51
N SER A 327 -0.44 22.97 8.21
CA SER A 327 -1.46 23.31 7.23
C SER A 327 -2.72 22.50 7.40
N GLY A 328 -3.86 23.06 7.01
CA GLY A 328 -5.14 22.36 7.11
C GLY A 328 -5.16 21.02 6.34
N ILE A 329 -4.43 20.93 5.19
CA ILE A 329 -4.41 19.70 4.40
C ILE A 329 -3.59 18.60 5.06
N ASP A 330 -2.39 18.90 5.58
CA ASP A 330 -1.55 17.91 6.26
C ASP A 330 -2.23 17.39 7.54
N LEU A 331 -2.85 18.28 8.33
CA LEU A 331 -3.59 17.88 9.53
C LEU A 331 -4.80 17.00 9.19
N ALA A 332 -5.52 17.29 8.11
CA ALA A 332 -6.66 16.50 7.69
C ALA A 332 -6.25 15.11 7.15
N ILE A 333 -5.12 15.02 6.44
CA ILE A 333 -4.55 13.75 5.98
C ILE A 333 -4.09 12.93 7.20
N SER A 334 -3.34 13.53 8.13
CA SER A 334 -2.89 12.86 9.36
C SER A 334 -4.07 12.27 10.14
N LYS A 335 -5.12 13.06 10.37
CA LYS A 335 -6.34 12.59 11.05
C LYS A 335 -7.03 11.42 10.34
N ALA A 336 -7.00 11.40 9.01
CA ALA A 336 -7.55 10.28 8.25
C ALA A 336 -6.69 9.02 8.43
N LEU A 337 -5.38 9.14 8.37
CA LEU A 337 -4.42 8.06 8.55
C LEU A 337 -4.49 7.47 9.98
N ASP A 338 -4.55 8.31 11.03
CA ASP A 338 -4.70 7.88 12.43
C ASP A 338 -5.98 7.06 12.63
N SER A 339 -7.04 7.43 11.91
CA SER A 339 -8.31 6.70 11.90
C SER A 339 -8.29 5.47 10.99
N LYS A 340 -7.16 5.13 10.38
CA LYS A 340 -6.98 4.09 9.34
C LYS A 340 -7.97 4.23 8.18
N LYS A 341 -8.27 5.48 7.80
CA LYS A 341 -9.20 5.83 6.71
C LYS A 341 -8.43 6.47 5.58
N LYS A 342 -8.96 6.32 4.36
CA LYS A 342 -8.47 7.06 3.20
C LYS A 342 -8.92 8.52 3.29
N PHE A 343 -8.01 9.47 3.03
CA PHE A 343 -8.34 10.88 2.93
C PHE A 343 -9.31 11.15 1.77
N ASN A 344 -10.29 12.01 2.01
CA ASN A 344 -11.32 12.35 1.01
C ASN A 344 -11.24 13.82 0.62
N GLU A 345 -10.73 14.09 -0.57
CA GLU A 345 -10.51 15.43 -1.12
C GLU A 345 -11.80 16.27 -1.22
N LEU A 346 -12.87 15.67 -1.75
CA LEU A 346 -14.17 16.35 -1.90
C LEU A 346 -14.73 16.81 -0.55
N ARG A 347 -14.59 15.96 0.46
CA ARG A 347 -15.04 16.28 1.82
C ARG A 347 -14.18 17.39 2.44
N TYR A 348 -12.88 17.34 2.22
CA TYR A 348 -11.94 18.33 2.77
C TYR A 348 -12.21 19.71 2.23
N VAL A 349 -12.30 19.86 0.92
CA VAL A 349 -12.49 21.18 0.26
C VAL A 349 -13.93 21.64 0.26
N LYS A 350 -14.88 20.84 0.78
CA LYS A 350 -16.32 21.12 0.73
C LYS A 350 -16.77 21.51 -0.69
N TRP A 351 -16.28 20.77 -1.68
CA TRP A 351 -16.64 20.99 -3.08
C TRP A 351 -18.11 20.63 -3.28
N LYS A 352 -18.92 21.62 -3.74
CA LYS A 352 -20.36 21.44 -3.98
C LYS A 352 -20.63 20.77 -5.32
#